data_0a68d47401b237db84f75e4229a7fdc1
#
_entry.id   0a68d47401b237db84f75e4229a7fdc1
#
_cell.length_a   1.000
_cell.length_b   1.000
_cell.length_c   1.000
_cell.angle_alpha   90.00
_cell.angle_beta   90.00
_cell.angle_gamma   90.00
#
_symmetry.space_group_name_H-M   'P 1'
#
loop_
_entity.id
_entity.type
_entity.pdbx_description
1 polymer ?
#
loop_
_entity_poly.entity_id
_entity_poly.type
_entity_poly.pdbx_seq_one_letter_code
_entity_poly.pdbx_strand_id
1 'polypeptide(L)'
;MWTFPGPSHLFATQRYALCFFMAKNTRGIMKKLKLPSEVVYLAAIVLLAFSVAMLTSVDFGISMIVAPAYILSLVVPITFGQAEYVIQAILFVIFCIVMKNFRISYLSSFITCLLYGAVLDLFRLIPIFNPAVTPPGSMDLWVRIVMFILGVPMSAFSIALFSKTYLYPEVYDLFFMGISKKY
;
A
#
# COMPACT_ATOMS: atom_id res chain seq x y z
N MET A 1 -3.00 -4.22 -38.66
CA MET A 1 -3.14 -2.99 -37.85
C MET A 1 -2.98 -3.38 -36.39
N TRP A 2 -1.75 -3.30 -35.86
CA TRP A 2 -1.43 -3.72 -34.48
C TRP A 2 -1.71 -2.56 -33.55
N THR A 3 -2.77 -2.65 -32.76
CA THR A 3 -3.04 -1.71 -31.66
C THR A 3 -2.13 -2.12 -30.49
N PHE A 4 -1.10 -1.34 -30.23
CA PHE A 4 -0.32 -1.46 -29.00
C PHE A 4 -1.22 -1.18 -27.80
N PRO A 5 -1.30 -2.08 -26.81
CA PRO A 5 -1.98 -1.77 -25.57
C PRO A 5 -1.26 -0.60 -24.89
N GLY A 6 -2.00 0.42 -24.51
CA GLY A 6 -1.46 1.63 -23.90
C GLY A 6 -0.68 1.34 -22.60
N PRO A 7 0.22 2.25 -22.19
CA PRO A 7 1.14 2.05 -21.05
C PRO A 7 0.44 1.74 -19.71
N SER A 8 -0.84 2.09 -19.56
CA SER A 8 -1.64 1.79 -18.37
C SER A 8 -1.84 0.29 -18.10
N HIS A 9 -1.91 -0.53 -19.16
CA HIS A 9 -2.05 -1.99 -19.01
C HIS A 9 -0.76 -2.67 -18.57
N LEU A 10 0.41 -2.14 -18.94
CA LEU A 10 1.70 -2.71 -18.57
C LEU A 10 1.97 -2.59 -17.07
N PHE A 11 1.68 -1.44 -16.45
CA PHE A 11 1.87 -1.24 -15.02
C PHE A 11 0.89 -2.04 -14.17
N ALA A 12 -0.38 -2.12 -14.59
CA ALA A 12 -1.36 -2.98 -13.94
C ALA A 12 -0.96 -4.46 -14.07
N THR A 13 -0.59 -4.91 -15.27
CA THR A 13 -0.21 -6.31 -15.54
C THR A 13 1.05 -6.72 -14.76
N GLN A 14 2.03 -5.83 -14.61
CA GLN A 14 3.27 -6.13 -13.89
C GLN A 14 3.04 -6.25 -12.38
N ARG A 15 2.22 -5.39 -11.78
CA ARG A 15 1.77 -5.53 -10.38
C ARG A 15 0.96 -6.81 -10.18
N TYR A 16 0.02 -7.11 -11.08
CA TYR A 16 -0.79 -8.33 -11.01
C TYR A 16 0.05 -9.58 -11.26
N ALA A 17 1.04 -9.55 -12.16
CA ALA A 17 1.92 -10.68 -12.41
C ALA A 17 2.79 -11.01 -11.18
N LEU A 18 3.37 -10.00 -10.54
CA LEU A 18 4.18 -10.17 -9.31
C LEU A 18 3.30 -10.61 -8.13
N CYS A 19 2.13 -9.97 -7.95
CA CYS A 19 1.12 -10.40 -6.99
C CYS A 19 0.62 -11.83 -7.28
N PHE A 20 0.38 -12.18 -8.54
CA PHE A 20 -0.10 -13.50 -8.93
C PHE A 20 0.96 -14.57 -8.71
N PHE A 21 2.22 -14.29 -9.06
CA PHE A 21 3.34 -15.20 -8.81
C PHE A 21 3.57 -15.42 -7.30
N MET A 22 3.59 -14.35 -6.51
CA MET A 22 3.70 -14.45 -5.06
C MET A 22 2.45 -15.09 -4.43
N ALA A 23 1.25 -14.75 -4.89
CA ALA A 23 0.01 -15.38 -4.42
C ALA A 23 -0.06 -16.89 -4.73
N LYS A 24 0.54 -17.35 -5.83
CA LYS A 24 0.65 -18.78 -6.14
C LYS A 24 1.58 -19.50 -5.17
N ASN A 25 2.70 -18.87 -4.81
CA ASN A 25 3.67 -19.43 -3.86
C ASN A 25 3.13 -19.41 -2.43
N THR A 26 2.43 -18.34 -2.05
CA THR A 26 1.82 -18.17 -0.72
C THR A 26 0.66 -19.16 -0.48
N ARG A 27 0.00 -19.64 -1.52
CA ARG A 27 -1.03 -20.69 -1.40
C ARG A 27 -0.52 -21.98 -0.74
N GLY A 28 0.72 -22.35 -1.00
CA GLY A 28 1.36 -23.53 -0.39
C GLY A 28 1.63 -23.35 1.12
N ILE A 29 2.02 -22.15 1.52
CA ILE A 29 2.37 -21.83 2.89
C ILE A 29 1.10 -21.69 3.75
N MET A 30 0.05 -21.03 3.24
CA MET A 30 -1.19 -20.80 3.99
C MET A 30 -2.09 -22.03 4.14
N LYS A 31 -2.03 -22.99 3.20
CA LYS A 31 -2.72 -24.29 3.38
C LYS A 31 -2.17 -25.08 4.57
N LYS A 32 -0.91 -24.85 4.96
CA LYS A 32 -0.29 -25.45 6.16
C LYS A 32 -0.61 -24.70 7.45
N LEU A 33 -0.85 -23.39 7.39
CA LEU A 33 -1.25 -22.57 8.53
C LEU A 33 -2.76 -22.33 8.46
N LYS A 34 -3.53 -23.02 9.29
CA LYS A 34 -4.97 -22.78 9.53
C LYS A 34 -5.19 -21.47 10.30
N LEU A 35 -4.66 -20.34 9.78
CA LEU A 35 -4.83 -19.04 10.43
C LEU A 35 -6.20 -18.43 10.05
N PRO A 36 -6.92 -17.85 11.01
CA PRO A 36 -8.14 -17.11 10.72
C PRO A 36 -7.85 -15.93 9.79
N SER A 37 -8.76 -15.63 8.88
CA SER A 37 -8.62 -14.57 7.86
C SER A 37 -8.31 -13.20 8.48
N GLU A 38 -8.80 -12.94 9.68
CA GLU A 38 -8.61 -11.69 10.43
C GLU A 38 -7.15 -11.49 10.85
N VAL A 39 -6.50 -12.56 11.32
CA VAL A 39 -5.08 -12.50 11.69
C VAL A 39 -4.19 -12.26 10.48
N VAL A 40 -4.51 -12.90 9.35
CA VAL A 40 -3.80 -12.67 8.08
C VAL A 40 -3.96 -11.24 7.60
N TYR A 41 -5.15 -10.68 7.75
CA TYR A 41 -5.44 -9.30 7.41
C TYR A 41 -4.66 -8.30 8.27
N LEU A 42 -4.66 -8.46 9.59
CA LEU A 42 -3.89 -7.61 10.49
C LEU A 42 -2.38 -7.72 10.22
N ALA A 43 -1.88 -8.94 10.00
CA ALA A 43 -0.48 -9.16 9.64
C ALA A 43 -0.13 -8.45 8.31
N ALA A 44 -1.03 -8.46 7.34
CA ALA A 44 -0.83 -7.76 6.07
C ALA A 44 -0.74 -6.24 6.28
N ILE A 45 -1.62 -5.63 7.11
CA ILE A 45 -1.56 -4.20 7.43
C ILE A 45 -0.23 -3.84 8.08
N VAL A 46 0.17 -4.57 9.11
CA VAL A 46 1.43 -4.31 9.84
C VAL A 46 2.63 -4.43 8.90
N LEU A 47 2.67 -5.48 8.08
CA LEU A 47 3.76 -5.70 7.14
C LEU A 47 3.82 -4.62 6.06
N LEU A 48 2.67 -4.16 5.57
CA LEU A 48 2.59 -3.08 4.59
C LEU A 48 3.09 -1.75 5.19
N ALA A 49 2.58 -1.38 6.36
CA ALA A 49 2.97 -0.16 7.05
C ALA A 49 4.47 -0.15 7.36
N PHE A 50 5.01 -1.27 7.83
CA PHE A 50 6.44 -1.41 8.08
C PHE A 50 7.28 -1.26 6.81
N SER A 51 6.89 -1.92 5.72
CA SER A 51 7.61 -1.82 4.44
C SER A 51 7.59 -0.40 3.88
N VAL A 52 6.46 0.31 3.98
CA VAL A 52 6.35 1.71 3.53
C VAL A 52 7.17 2.63 4.43
N ALA A 53 7.18 2.44 5.75
CA ALA A 53 8.05 3.18 6.66
C ALA A 53 9.53 3.01 6.29
N MET A 54 9.96 1.78 6.00
CA MET A 54 11.33 1.51 5.51
C MET A 54 11.62 2.25 4.19
N LEU A 55 10.74 2.11 3.19
CA LEU A 55 10.96 2.68 1.86
C LEU A 55 10.97 4.21 1.87
N THR A 56 10.16 4.85 2.73
CA THR A 56 10.15 6.31 2.87
C THR A 56 11.38 6.87 3.57
N SER A 57 12.07 6.07 4.39
CA SER A 57 13.30 6.48 5.11
C SER A 57 14.56 6.38 4.26
N VAL A 58 14.52 5.59 3.18
CA VAL A 58 15.71 5.25 2.38
C VAL A 58 16.04 6.29 1.31
N ASP A 59 15.09 7.13 0.90
CA ASP A 59 15.26 8.16 -0.13
C ASP A 59 15.74 7.63 -1.51
N PHE A 60 15.39 6.39 -1.86
CA PHE A 60 15.62 5.81 -3.20
C PHE A 60 14.39 5.94 -4.12
N GLY A 61 13.37 6.61 -3.65
CA GLY A 61 12.10 6.79 -4.33
C GLY A 61 10.95 6.11 -3.61
N ILE A 62 9.78 6.67 -3.80
CA ILE A 62 8.54 6.26 -3.17
C ILE A 62 7.58 5.81 -4.27
N SER A 63 6.71 4.85 -3.96
CA SER A 63 5.64 4.45 -4.88
C SER A 63 4.80 5.67 -5.28
N MET A 64 4.46 5.78 -6.57
CA MET A 64 3.61 6.86 -7.10
C MET A 64 2.27 6.99 -6.37
N ILE A 65 1.80 5.90 -5.74
CA ILE A 65 0.54 5.86 -5.00
C ILE A 65 0.70 6.54 -3.63
N VAL A 66 1.82 6.31 -2.96
CA VAL A 66 2.12 6.83 -1.62
C VAL A 66 2.73 8.23 -1.66
N ALA A 67 3.35 8.61 -2.79
CA ALA A 67 4.03 9.89 -2.96
C ALA A 67 3.16 11.12 -2.65
N PRO A 68 1.89 11.23 -3.08
CA PRO A 68 1.05 12.38 -2.78
C PRO A 68 0.85 12.59 -1.27
N ALA A 69 0.62 11.51 -0.52
CA ALA A 69 0.46 11.58 0.92
C ALA A 69 1.77 11.96 1.63
N TYR A 70 2.89 11.43 1.15
CA TYR A 70 4.21 11.79 1.68
C TYR A 70 4.52 13.28 1.46
N ILE A 71 4.31 13.80 0.26
CA ILE A 71 4.51 15.22 -0.05
C ILE A 71 3.58 16.08 0.81
N LEU A 72 2.31 15.69 0.97
CA LEU A 72 1.36 16.41 1.81
C LEU A 72 1.84 16.48 3.26
N SER A 73 2.40 15.41 3.81
CA SER A 73 2.94 15.37 5.17
C SER A 73 4.21 16.22 5.36
N LEU A 74 4.90 16.59 4.28
CA LEU A 74 6.05 17.50 4.34
C LEU A 74 5.66 18.96 4.26
N VAL A 75 4.56 19.27 3.56
CA VAL A 75 4.10 20.65 3.33
C VAL A 75 3.16 21.12 4.44
N VAL A 76 2.32 20.23 4.96
CA VAL A 76 1.35 20.53 6.00
C VAL A 76 1.81 19.89 7.31
N PRO A 77 1.66 20.52 8.48
CA PRO A 77 2.07 19.97 9.77
C PRO A 77 1.10 18.86 10.25
N ILE A 78 0.97 17.81 9.46
CA ILE A 78 0.17 16.62 9.75
C ILE A 78 1.06 15.39 9.71
N THR A 79 0.64 14.32 10.40
CA THR A 79 1.37 13.05 10.34
C THR A 79 1.21 12.39 8.98
N PHE A 80 2.11 11.49 8.63
CA PHE A 80 2.03 10.79 7.35
C PHE A 80 0.78 9.92 7.25
N GLY A 81 0.38 9.24 8.34
CA GLY A 81 -0.86 8.49 8.38
C GLY A 81 -2.09 9.40 8.18
N GLN A 82 -2.10 10.61 8.77
CA GLN A 82 -3.16 11.58 8.55
C GLN A 82 -3.22 12.06 7.09
N ALA A 83 -2.06 12.31 6.48
CA ALA A 83 -1.98 12.67 5.06
C ALA A 83 -2.54 11.55 4.16
N GLU A 84 -2.23 10.30 4.50
CA GLU A 84 -2.74 9.12 3.81
C GLU A 84 -4.26 9.03 3.89
N TYR A 85 -4.86 9.30 5.07
CA TYR A 85 -6.32 9.36 5.22
C TYR A 85 -6.97 10.41 4.32
N VAL A 86 -6.37 11.60 4.26
CA VAL A 86 -6.90 12.71 3.45
C VAL A 86 -6.88 12.33 1.97
N ILE A 87 -5.78 11.82 1.47
CA ILE A 87 -5.64 11.42 0.06
C ILE A 87 -6.61 10.28 -0.28
N GLN A 88 -6.69 9.26 0.57
CA GLN A 88 -7.59 8.14 0.35
C GLN A 88 -9.06 8.54 0.47
N ALA A 89 -9.41 9.48 1.37
CA ALA A 89 -10.76 10.02 1.45
C ALA A 89 -11.16 10.77 0.18
N ILE A 90 -10.27 11.58 -0.38
CA ILE A 90 -10.50 12.29 -1.65
C ILE A 90 -10.71 11.28 -2.78
N LEU A 91 -9.84 10.26 -2.89
CA LEU A 91 -9.98 9.21 -3.90
C LEU A 91 -11.27 8.41 -3.73
N PHE A 92 -11.69 8.15 -2.50
CA PHE A 92 -12.94 7.47 -2.22
C PHE A 92 -14.16 8.28 -2.66
N VAL A 93 -14.17 9.58 -2.43
CA VAL A 93 -15.22 10.48 -2.92
C VAL A 93 -15.27 10.47 -4.45
N ILE A 94 -14.12 10.62 -5.11
CA ILE A 94 -14.02 10.56 -6.57
C ILE A 94 -14.55 9.21 -7.08
N PHE A 95 -14.16 8.11 -6.44
CA PHE A 95 -14.64 6.77 -6.79
C PHE A 95 -16.16 6.66 -6.68
N CYS A 96 -16.78 7.16 -5.61
CA CYS A 96 -18.23 7.16 -5.44
C CYS A 96 -18.94 7.95 -6.53
N ILE A 97 -18.41 9.11 -6.92
CA ILE A 97 -18.95 9.95 -8.00
C ILE A 97 -18.86 9.21 -9.34
N VAL A 98 -17.72 8.62 -9.66
CA VAL A 98 -17.49 7.92 -10.93
C VAL A 98 -18.36 6.67 -11.07
N MET A 99 -18.49 5.90 -9.99
CA MET A 99 -19.25 4.64 -10.02
C MET A 99 -20.76 4.82 -9.92
N LYS A 100 -21.25 5.99 -9.47
CA LYS A 100 -22.67 6.30 -9.26
C LYS A 100 -23.45 5.29 -8.40
N ASN A 101 -22.74 4.37 -7.73
CA ASN A 101 -23.29 3.33 -6.88
C ASN A 101 -22.49 3.25 -5.59
N PHE A 102 -23.06 3.68 -4.49
CA PHE A 102 -22.49 3.53 -3.17
C PHE A 102 -22.88 2.15 -2.59
N ARG A 103 -21.90 1.31 -2.31
CA ARG A 103 -22.09 0.06 -1.55
C ARG A 103 -21.45 0.21 -0.18
N ILE A 104 -22.17 -0.17 0.86
CA ILE A 104 -21.65 -0.18 2.25
C ILE A 104 -20.36 -1.00 2.36
N SER A 105 -20.20 -2.01 1.51
CA SER A 105 -18.98 -2.81 1.41
C SER A 105 -17.71 -1.99 1.12
N TYR A 106 -17.84 -0.82 0.49
CA TYR A 106 -16.69 0.06 0.22
C TYR A 106 -16.19 0.79 1.47
N LEU A 107 -17.06 0.90 2.48
CA LEU A 107 -16.69 1.49 3.77
C LEU A 107 -15.65 0.64 4.51
N SER A 108 -15.59 -0.67 4.27
CA SER A 108 -14.56 -1.52 4.85
C SER A 108 -13.15 -1.16 4.38
N SER A 109 -12.98 -0.68 3.14
CA SER A 109 -11.69 -0.17 2.64
C SER A 109 -11.23 1.07 3.43
N PHE A 110 -12.18 1.90 3.85
CA PHE A 110 -11.85 3.08 4.66
C PHE A 110 -11.37 2.70 6.06
N ILE A 111 -11.98 1.65 6.66
CA ILE A 111 -11.51 1.11 7.94
C ILE A 111 -10.08 0.55 7.80
N THR A 112 -9.80 -0.15 6.70
CA THR A 112 -8.44 -0.62 6.38
C THR A 112 -7.44 0.53 6.33
N CYS A 113 -7.82 1.64 5.68
CA CYS A 113 -7.01 2.84 5.58
C CYS A 113 -6.71 3.44 6.97
N LEU A 114 -7.72 3.54 7.84
CA LEU A 114 -7.55 4.06 9.20
C LEU A 114 -6.57 3.21 10.01
N LEU A 115 -6.73 1.88 9.96
CA LEU A 115 -5.84 0.96 10.65
C LEU A 115 -4.40 1.04 10.10
N TYR A 116 -4.25 1.06 8.79
CA TYR A 116 -2.96 1.16 8.12
C TYR A 116 -2.22 2.44 8.50
N GLY A 117 -2.89 3.60 8.41
CA GLY A 117 -2.26 4.87 8.73
C GLY A 117 -1.91 5.00 10.21
N ALA A 118 -2.73 4.45 11.13
CA ALA A 118 -2.41 4.43 12.56
C ALA A 118 -1.16 3.56 12.83
N VAL A 119 -1.05 2.40 12.20
CA VAL A 119 0.14 1.54 12.31
C VAL A 119 1.36 2.19 11.66
N LEU A 120 1.18 2.90 10.55
CA LEU A 120 2.26 3.63 9.89
C LEU A 120 2.81 4.75 10.77
N ASP A 121 1.94 5.53 11.43
CA ASP A 121 2.34 6.56 12.38
C ASP A 121 3.05 5.96 13.60
N LEU A 122 2.61 4.79 14.07
CA LEU A 122 3.28 4.07 15.14
C LEU A 122 4.73 3.67 14.75
N PHE A 123 4.95 3.18 13.54
CA PHE A 123 6.31 2.87 13.08
C PHE A 123 7.16 4.14 12.94
N ARG A 124 6.57 5.27 12.58
CA ARG A 124 7.29 6.56 12.51
C ARG A 124 7.68 7.15 13.87
N LEU A 125 7.19 6.62 14.98
CA LEU A 125 7.72 6.95 16.31
C LEU A 125 9.13 6.36 16.54
N ILE A 126 9.49 5.32 15.80
CA ILE A 126 10.84 4.74 15.86
C ILE A 126 11.83 5.73 15.23
N PRO A 127 12.92 6.09 15.93
CA PRO A 127 13.87 7.12 15.48
C PRO A 127 14.42 6.90 14.06
N ILE A 128 14.63 5.65 13.67
CA ILE A 128 15.14 5.26 12.35
C ILE A 128 14.17 5.65 11.20
N PHE A 129 12.85 5.60 11.46
CA PHE A 129 11.83 5.90 10.47
C PHE A 129 11.25 7.32 10.60
N ASN A 130 11.70 8.07 11.60
CA ASN A 130 11.24 9.42 11.86
C ASN A 130 12.10 10.44 11.06
N PRO A 131 11.53 11.11 10.06
CA PRO A 131 12.28 12.08 9.25
C PRO A 131 12.75 13.31 10.03
N ALA A 132 12.18 13.57 11.21
CA ALA A 132 12.62 14.68 12.10
C ALA A 132 13.91 14.31 12.87
N VAL A 133 14.15 13.03 13.12
CA VAL A 133 15.33 12.53 13.86
C VAL A 133 16.42 12.04 12.92
N THR A 134 16.03 11.25 11.93
CA THR A 134 16.91 10.75 10.85
C THR A 134 16.39 11.29 9.52
N PRO A 135 16.95 12.39 9.01
CA PRO A 135 16.55 12.90 7.70
C PRO A 135 16.75 11.84 6.62
N PRO A 136 15.83 11.76 5.65
CA PRO A 136 16.00 10.85 4.52
C PRO A 136 17.36 11.07 3.86
N GLY A 137 18.12 10.00 3.62
CA GLY A 137 19.44 10.08 3.02
C GLY A 137 20.61 10.29 4.01
N SER A 138 20.38 10.52 5.29
CA SER A 138 21.45 10.66 6.31
C SER A 138 22.08 9.32 6.73
N MET A 139 21.42 8.20 6.42
CA MET A 139 21.91 6.86 6.73
C MET A 139 23.02 6.43 5.77
N ASP A 140 23.92 5.54 6.22
CA ASP A 140 24.91 4.92 5.37
C ASP A 140 24.31 4.23 4.16
N LEU A 141 24.94 4.36 3.01
CA LEU A 141 24.45 3.83 1.74
C LEU A 141 24.12 2.32 1.81
N TRP A 142 24.92 1.55 2.53
CA TRP A 142 24.70 0.11 2.69
C TRP A 142 23.40 -0.20 3.44
N VAL A 143 23.11 0.53 4.50
CA VAL A 143 21.87 0.39 5.28
C VAL A 143 20.67 0.71 4.40
N ARG A 144 20.77 1.78 3.61
CA ARG A 144 19.72 2.19 2.67
C ARG A 144 19.45 1.13 1.61
N ILE A 145 20.51 0.55 1.01
CA ILE A 145 20.37 -0.52 0.02
C ILE A 145 19.71 -1.75 0.63
N VAL A 146 20.14 -2.18 1.82
CA VAL A 146 19.55 -3.35 2.49
C VAL A 146 18.09 -3.11 2.82
N MET A 147 17.73 -1.94 3.37
CA MET A 147 16.34 -1.58 3.66
C MET A 147 15.47 -1.56 2.40
N PHE A 148 15.99 -1.04 1.30
CA PHE A 148 15.26 -1.02 0.03
C PHE A 148 15.03 -2.43 -0.52
N ILE A 149 16.08 -3.28 -0.54
CA ILE A 149 15.98 -4.67 -1.02
C ILE A 149 15.01 -5.50 -0.17
N LEU A 150 14.90 -5.23 1.13
CA LEU A 150 13.94 -5.90 2.01
C LEU A 150 12.55 -5.29 1.92
N GLY A 151 12.42 -3.98 1.84
CA GLY A 151 11.15 -3.26 1.82
C GLY A 151 10.29 -3.59 0.59
N VAL A 152 10.91 -3.66 -0.61
CA VAL A 152 10.17 -3.94 -1.85
C VAL A 152 9.49 -5.33 -1.84
N PRO A 153 10.17 -6.45 -1.55
CA PRO A 153 9.50 -7.75 -1.50
C PRO A 153 8.52 -7.86 -0.33
N MET A 154 8.76 -7.17 0.80
CA MET A 154 7.82 -7.14 1.92
C MET A 154 6.50 -6.45 1.54
N SER A 155 6.56 -5.34 0.84
CA SER A 155 5.35 -4.66 0.34
C SER A 155 4.58 -5.54 -0.65
N ALA A 156 5.27 -6.19 -1.59
CA ALA A 156 4.66 -7.11 -2.53
C ALA A 156 4.02 -8.32 -1.83
N PHE A 157 4.66 -8.87 -0.81
CA PHE A 157 4.13 -9.97 -0.02
C PHE A 157 2.89 -9.56 0.78
N SER A 158 2.90 -8.36 1.37
CA SER A 158 1.74 -7.82 2.07
C SER A 158 0.53 -7.67 1.14
N ILE A 159 0.70 -7.12 -0.06
CA ILE A 159 -0.37 -6.99 -1.06
C ILE A 159 -0.89 -8.39 -1.46
N ALA A 160 -0.01 -9.38 -1.59
CA ALA A 160 -0.40 -10.76 -1.85
C ALA A 160 -1.22 -11.37 -0.71
N LEU A 161 -0.94 -11.03 0.54
CA LEU A 161 -1.74 -11.42 1.71
C LEU A 161 -3.13 -10.76 1.68
N PHE A 162 -3.21 -9.47 1.39
CA PHE A 162 -4.51 -8.79 1.22
C PHE A 162 -5.41 -9.45 0.18
N SER A 163 -4.84 -9.88 -0.94
CA SER A 163 -5.59 -10.58 -2.00
C SER A 163 -6.23 -11.91 -1.54
N LYS A 164 -5.85 -12.41 -0.36
CA LYS A 164 -6.39 -13.63 0.24
C LYS A 164 -7.48 -13.40 1.27
N THR A 165 -7.61 -12.17 1.75
CA THR A 165 -8.64 -11.81 2.71
C THR A 165 -9.93 -11.44 1.98
N TYR A 166 -11.09 -11.65 2.61
CA TYR A 166 -12.39 -11.29 2.07
C TYR A 166 -12.68 -9.78 2.20
N LEU A 167 -11.83 -9.04 2.92
CA LEU A 167 -11.95 -7.60 3.06
C LEU A 167 -11.35 -6.90 1.83
N TYR A 168 -11.94 -5.78 1.47
CA TYR A 168 -11.38 -4.95 0.41
C TYR A 168 -10.01 -4.43 0.86
N PRO A 169 -9.00 -4.50 -0.02
CA PRO A 169 -7.72 -3.86 0.21
C PRO A 169 -7.89 -2.33 0.27
N GLU A 170 -6.82 -1.59 0.20
CA GLU A 170 -6.84 -0.13 0.26
C GLU A 170 -7.75 0.52 -0.80
N VAL A 171 -8.18 1.76 -0.56
CA VAL A 171 -9.03 2.54 -1.47
C VAL A 171 -8.40 2.67 -2.85
N TYR A 172 -7.08 2.70 -2.95
CA TYR A 172 -6.35 2.73 -4.23
C TYR A 172 -6.67 1.52 -5.10
N ASP A 173 -6.60 0.32 -4.54
CA ASP A 173 -6.87 -0.90 -5.28
C ASP A 173 -8.35 -0.98 -5.69
N LEU A 174 -9.24 -0.53 -4.82
CA LEU A 174 -10.67 -0.46 -5.11
C LEU A 174 -10.96 0.50 -6.26
N PHE A 175 -10.30 1.65 -6.30
CA PHE A 175 -10.40 2.63 -7.37
C PHE A 175 -9.95 2.05 -8.71
N PHE A 176 -8.77 1.42 -8.76
CA PHE A 176 -8.25 0.80 -9.98
C PHE A 176 -9.11 -0.38 -10.46
N MET A 177 -9.57 -1.23 -9.54
CA MET A 177 -10.46 -2.35 -9.88
C MET A 177 -11.82 -1.86 -10.40
N GLY A 178 -12.36 -0.79 -9.83
CA GLY A 178 -13.64 -0.22 -10.23
C GLY A 178 -13.58 0.38 -11.63
N ILE A 179 -12.56 1.17 -11.93
CA ILE A 179 -12.36 1.76 -13.26
C ILE A 179 -12.15 0.66 -14.31
N SER A 180 -11.30 -0.33 -14.02
CA SER A 180 -11.05 -1.45 -14.95
C SER A 180 -12.28 -2.30 -15.25
N LYS A 181 -13.29 -2.31 -14.38
CA LYS A 181 -14.56 -3.00 -14.64
C LYS A 181 -15.58 -2.16 -15.42
N LYS A 182 -15.42 -0.84 -15.39
CA LYS A 182 -16.37 0.07 -16.02
C LYS A 182 -15.97 0.40 -17.46
N TYR A 183 -14.68 0.42 -17.75
CA TYR A 183 -14.08 0.71 -19.06
C TYR A 183 -13.28 -0.50 -19.57
#